data_244ae880e37de68a33eb4b2f4c66dbff
#
_entry.id   244ae880e37de68a33eb4b2f4c66dbff
#
_cell.length_a   1.000
_cell.length_b   1.000
_cell.length_c   1.000
_cell.angle_alpha   90.00
_cell.angle_beta   90.00
_cell.angle_gamma   90.00
#
_symmetry.space_group_name_H-M   'P 1'
#
loop_
_entity.id
_entity.type
_entity.pdbx_description
1 polymer ?
#
loop_
_entity_poly.entity_id
_entity_poly.type
_entity_poly.pdbx_seq_one_letter_code
_entity_poly.pdbx_strand_id
1 'polypeptide(L)'
;MGSEMCIRDRFLVVGMIFGSDGFGLQFHNAKEAQFIGMVALSVILFSGGMDTKFSEIKPILVPGIVLSTFGVLLTAVFTGFFIWWISGMSWSNIYLPITTSLLLASTMSSTDSASVFAILRSQKMNLKHNLRPMLELESGSNDPMAYMLTIVLIQFIQSGGMGIAGIFGSFVIQFIVGAAAGYLLGKLAILMLNKLNIDNQALYPILLLAFVFFTFSITDLLKGNGYLAVYIAGIMVGNNKIMPVSYTHLRAHETLRHL
;
A
#
# COMPACT_ATOMS: atom_id res chain seq x y z
N MET A 1 21.25 -2.51 -11.71
CA MET A 1 20.38 -1.31 -11.80
C MET A 1 19.48 -1.28 -13.03
N GLY A 2 19.62 -2.20 -13.99
CA GLY A 2 18.95 -2.10 -15.29
C GLY A 2 17.67 -2.93 -15.49
N SER A 3 17.40 -3.99 -14.73
CA SER A 3 16.36 -4.93 -15.15
C SER A 3 14.94 -4.61 -14.65
N GLU A 4 14.78 -4.11 -13.46
CA GLU A 4 13.43 -3.89 -12.90
C GLU A 4 12.81 -2.56 -13.35
N MET A 5 13.60 -1.48 -13.43
CA MET A 5 13.15 -0.26 -14.08
C MET A 5 12.78 -0.52 -15.56
N CYS A 6 13.55 -1.38 -16.26
CA CYS A 6 13.26 -1.80 -17.62
C CYS A 6 11.93 -2.57 -17.77
N ILE A 7 11.49 -3.33 -16.76
CA ILE A 7 10.22 -4.07 -16.79
C ILE A 7 9.03 -3.12 -16.68
N ARG A 8 9.07 -2.19 -15.73
CA ARG A 8 8.03 -1.18 -15.56
C ARG A 8 7.89 -0.28 -16.79
N ASP A 9 9.01 0.18 -17.34
CA ASP A 9 9.03 0.99 -18.55
C ASP A 9 8.47 0.23 -19.77
N ARG A 10 8.73 -1.08 -19.87
CA ARG A 10 8.12 -1.93 -20.91
C ARG A 10 6.61 -2.03 -20.79
N PHE A 11 6.08 -2.21 -19.57
CA PHE A 11 4.63 -2.20 -19.35
C PHE A 11 4.01 -0.84 -19.68
N LEU A 12 4.70 0.25 -19.39
CA LEU A 12 4.27 1.60 -19.72
C LEU A 12 4.19 1.80 -21.25
N VAL A 13 5.24 1.37 -21.97
CA VAL A 13 5.26 1.39 -23.44
C VAL A 13 4.16 0.51 -24.03
N VAL A 14 3.95 -0.70 -23.48
CA VAL A 14 2.86 -1.57 -23.91
C VAL A 14 1.50 -0.87 -23.69
N GLY A 15 1.30 -0.24 -22.51
CA GLY A 15 0.09 0.53 -22.22
C GLY A 15 -0.14 1.69 -23.20
N MET A 16 0.92 2.40 -23.60
CA MET A 16 0.84 3.46 -24.61
C MET A 16 0.48 2.92 -26.00
N ILE A 17 1.08 1.79 -26.40
CA ILE A 17 0.81 1.16 -27.70
C ILE A 17 -0.65 0.68 -27.80
N PHE A 18 -1.17 0.08 -26.71
CA PHE A 18 -2.54 -0.43 -26.67
C PHE A 18 -3.58 0.62 -26.31
N GLY A 19 -3.18 1.77 -25.75
CA GLY A 19 -4.06 2.85 -25.32
C GLY A 19 -4.78 3.57 -26.46
N SER A 20 -5.49 4.64 -26.09
CA SER A 20 -6.29 5.45 -27.01
C SER A 20 -5.52 6.00 -28.20
N ASP A 21 -4.25 6.35 -28.01
CA ASP A 21 -3.39 6.93 -29.02
C ASP A 21 -2.68 5.90 -29.91
N GLY A 22 -2.77 4.59 -29.56
CA GLY A 22 -2.21 3.49 -30.32
C GLY A 22 -3.29 2.63 -30.98
N PHE A 23 -3.53 1.42 -30.43
CA PHE A 23 -4.55 0.50 -30.97
C PHE A 23 -6.00 0.90 -30.63
N GLY A 24 -6.21 2.00 -29.91
CA GLY A 24 -7.53 2.54 -29.61
C GLY A 24 -8.30 1.81 -28.52
N LEU A 25 -7.63 1.01 -27.67
CA LEU A 25 -8.27 0.43 -26.50
C LEU A 25 -8.56 1.52 -25.48
N GLN A 26 -9.85 1.79 -25.30
CA GLN A 26 -10.31 2.79 -24.35
C GLN A 26 -10.58 2.16 -23.00
N PHE A 27 -9.83 2.59 -22.00
CA PHE A 27 -10.01 2.20 -20.59
C PHE A 27 -10.54 3.40 -19.81
N HIS A 28 -11.85 3.65 -19.93
CA HIS A 28 -12.49 4.84 -19.33
C HIS A 28 -13.33 4.52 -18.09
N ASN A 29 -13.29 3.28 -17.60
CA ASN A 29 -14.08 2.88 -16.45
C ASN A 29 -13.28 3.06 -15.16
N ALA A 30 -13.52 4.18 -14.44
CA ALA A 30 -12.86 4.47 -13.17
C ALA A 30 -13.09 3.38 -12.10
N LYS A 31 -14.24 2.69 -12.11
CA LYS A 31 -14.52 1.60 -11.16
C LYS A 31 -13.66 0.36 -11.45
N GLU A 32 -13.45 0.02 -12.71
CA GLU A 32 -12.57 -1.07 -13.10
C GLU A 32 -11.11 -0.75 -12.75
N ALA A 33 -10.67 0.49 -13.03
CA ALA A 33 -9.34 0.96 -12.65
C ALA A 33 -9.14 0.89 -11.13
N GLN A 34 -10.13 1.34 -10.34
CA GLN A 34 -10.10 1.26 -8.88
C GLN A 34 -10.03 -0.19 -8.40
N PHE A 35 -10.81 -1.10 -9.00
CA PHE A 35 -10.79 -2.52 -8.64
C PHE A 35 -9.43 -3.17 -8.93
N ILE A 36 -8.86 -2.94 -10.11
CA ILE A 36 -7.53 -3.47 -10.47
C ILE A 36 -6.46 -2.91 -9.54
N GLY A 37 -6.50 -1.60 -9.25
CA GLY A 37 -5.59 -0.96 -8.31
C GLY A 37 -5.71 -1.53 -6.89
N MET A 38 -6.93 -1.77 -6.42
CA MET A 38 -7.20 -2.37 -5.12
C MET A 38 -6.61 -3.79 -5.02
N VAL A 39 -6.83 -4.62 -6.04
CA VAL A 39 -6.29 -5.98 -6.11
C VAL A 39 -4.76 -5.94 -6.10
N ALA A 40 -4.15 -5.14 -6.97
CA ALA A 40 -2.70 -5.04 -7.10
C ALA A 40 -2.04 -4.54 -5.79
N LEU A 41 -2.53 -3.43 -5.25
CA LEU A 41 -1.96 -2.82 -4.04
C LEU A 41 -2.12 -3.73 -2.82
N SER A 42 -3.27 -4.40 -2.67
CA SER A 42 -3.48 -5.35 -1.57
C SER A 42 -2.47 -6.50 -1.59
N VAL A 43 -2.19 -7.06 -2.78
CA VAL A 43 -1.20 -8.15 -2.93
C VAL A 43 0.22 -7.65 -2.65
N ILE A 44 0.57 -6.45 -3.15
CA ILE A 44 1.88 -5.83 -2.94
C ILE A 44 2.12 -5.59 -1.45
N LEU A 45 1.16 -4.97 -0.76
CA LEU A 45 1.26 -4.65 0.67
C LEU A 45 1.31 -5.91 1.53
N PHE A 46 0.51 -6.93 1.23
CA PHE A 46 0.56 -8.20 1.94
C PHE A 46 1.92 -8.88 1.78
N SER A 47 2.43 -8.97 0.55
CA SER A 47 3.74 -9.54 0.25
C SER A 47 4.86 -8.75 0.93
N GLY A 48 4.82 -7.40 0.87
CA GLY A 48 5.76 -6.53 1.57
C GLY A 48 5.72 -6.75 3.08
N GLY A 49 4.51 -6.85 3.65
CA GLY A 49 4.32 -7.16 5.07
C GLY A 49 4.89 -8.52 5.47
N MET A 50 4.68 -9.56 4.65
CA MET A 50 5.23 -10.90 4.91
C MET A 50 6.77 -10.93 4.94
N ASP A 51 7.41 -10.10 4.13
CA ASP A 51 8.86 -10.00 4.08
C ASP A 51 9.46 -9.13 5.20
N THR A 52 8.62 -8.32 5.86
CA THR A 52 9.02 -7.42 6.94
C THR A 52 9.19 -8.20 8.25
N LYS A 53 10.40 -8.24 8.78
CA LYS A 53 10.68 -8.94 10.05
C LYS A 53 10.32 -8.07 11.25
N PHE A 54 9.38 -8.52 12.05
CA PHE A 54 8.89 -7.79 13.22
C PHE A 54 10.01 -7.48 14.23
N SER A 55 10.99 -8.38 14.39
CA SER A 55 12.15 -8.15 15.26
C SER A 55 13.00 -6.96 14.83
N GLU A 56 13.09 -6.70 13.53
CA GLU A 56 13.89 -5.60 12.96
C GLU A 56 13.14 -4.27 13.02
N ILE A 57 11.79 -4.29 12.88
CA ILE A 57 10.98 -3.06 12.93
C ILE A 57 10.60 -2.64 14.35
N LYS A 58 10.55 -3.55 15.32
CA LYS A 58 10.15 -3.26 16.70
C LYS A 58 10.89 -2.05 17.32
N PRO A 59 12.22 -1.91 17.22
CA PRO A 59 12.94 -0.78 17.82
C PRO A 59 12.68 0.56 17.11
N ILE A 60 12.21 0.52 15.86
CA ILE A 60 11.98 1.70 15.01
C ILE A 60 10.51 1.93 14.70
N LEU A 61 9.60 1.21 15.36
CA LEU A 61 8.16 1.23 15.06
C LEU A 61 7.57 2.62 15.27
N VAL A 62 7.92 3.30 16.37
CA VAL A 62 7.43 4.65 16.65
C VAL A 62 7.91 5.67 15.61
N PRO A 63 9.22 5.82 15.34
CA PRO A 63 9.67 6.75 14.31
C PRO A 63 9.16 6.38 12.91
N GLY A 64 9.02 5.10 12.58
CA GLY A 64 8.46 4.66 11.30
C GLY A 64 6.99 5.05 11.12
N ILE A 65 6.14 4.83 12.13
CA ILE A 65 4.73 5.26 12.11
C ILE A 65 4.62 6.79 12.06
N VAL A 66 5.42 7.50 12.83
CA VAL A 66 5.43 8.97 12.78
C VAL A 66 5.81 9.45 11.39
N LEU A 67 6.86 8.89 10.81
CA LEU A 67 7.32 9.30 9.49
C LEU A 67 6.29 9.00 8.39
N SER A 68 5.69 7.81 8.39
CA SER A 68 4.67 7.44 7.40
C SER A 68 3.35 8.21 7.56
N THR A 69 3.03 8.70 8.76
CA THR A 69 1.80 9.46 9.02
C THR A 69 2.00 10.96 8.82
N PHE A 70 2.90 11.54 9.60
CA PHE A 70 3.19 12.99 9.53
C PHE A 70 3.92 13.36 8.24
N GLY A 71 4.78 12.47 7.72
CA GLY A 71 5.45 12.69 6.44
C GLY A 71 4.46 12.82 5.30
N VAL A 72 3.52 11.90 5.19
CA VAL A 72 2.42 11.94 4.20
C VAL A 72 1.59 13.20 4.36
N LEU A 73 1.21 13.53 5.59
CA LEU A 73 0.39 14.72 5.87
C LEU A 73 1.12 16.02 5.49
N LEU A 74 2.40 16.17 5.88
CA LEU A 74 3.21 17.33 5.53
C LEU A 74 3.42 17.43 4.02
N THR A 75 3.72 16.31 3.34
CA THR A 75 3.88 16.27 1.89
C THR A 75 2.58 16.69 1.20
N ALA A 76 1.43 16.18 1.62
CA ALA A 76 0.13 16.56 1.07
C ALA A 76 -0.19 18.04 1.30
N VAL A 77 0.10 18.57 2.50
CA VAL A 77 -0.13 19.97 2.83
C VAL A 77 0.77 20.89 1.99
N PHE A 78 2.09 20.67 1.99
CA PHE A 78 3.01 21.55 1.24
C PHE A 78 2.76 21.46 -0.27
N THR A 79 2.59 20.26 -0.81
CA THR A 79 2.28 20.08 -2.24
C THR A 79 0.92 20.66 -2.59
N GLY A 80 -0.09 20.51 -1.74
CA GLY A 80 -1.43 21.06 -1.95
C GLY A 80 -1.43 22.59 -1.93
N PHE A 81 -0.72 23.22 -1.00
CA PHE A 81 -0.53 24.68 -1.00
C PHE A 81 0.22 25.16 -2.24
N PHE A 82 1.23 24.44 -2.67
CA PHE A 82 1.99 24.76 -3.88
C PHE A 82 1.11 24.68 -5.13
N ILE A 83 0.30 23.64 -5.27
CA ILE A 83 -0.64 23.46 -6.38
C ILE A 83 -1.68 24.59 -6.37
N TRP A 84 -2.26 24.89 -5.20
CA TRP A 84 -3.23 25.99 -5.05
C TRP A 84 -2.61 27.33 -5.44
N TRP A 85 -1.41 27.62 -4.96
CA TRP A 85 -0.69 28.87 -5.26
C TRP A 85 -0.41 29.03 -6.75
N ILE A 86 0.12 27.98 -7.41
CA ILE A 86 0.39 28.00 -8.85
C ILE A 86 -0.90 28.13 -9.66
N SER A 87 -1.96 27.40 -9.27
CA SER A 87 -3.24 27.46 -9.98
C SER A 87 -3.91 28.85 -9.89
N GLY A 88 -3.59 29.63 -8.87
CA GLY A 88 -4.07 31.01 -8.72
C GLY A 88 -3.27 32.06 -9.49
N MET A 89 -2.18 31.72 -10.16
CA MET A 89 -1.37 32.65 -10.93
C MET A 89 -2.03 33.01 -12.27
N SER A 90 -1.79 34.21 -12.74
CA SER A 90 -2.41 34.80 -13.96
C SER A 90 -2.08 34.06 -15.26
N TRP A 91 -1.02 33.24 -15.28
CA TRP A 91 -0.63 32.42 -16.42
C TRP A 91 -1.26 31.02 -16.39
N SER A 92 -1.90 30.63 -15.28
CA SER A 92 -2.60 29.36 -15.16
C SER A 92 -4.01 29.48 -15.72
N ASN A 93 -4.37 28.62 -16.66
CA ASN A 93 -5.73 28.53 -17.21
C ASN A 93 -6.68 27.69 -16.33
N ILE A 94 -6.17 27.08 -15.25
CA ILE A 94 -6.93 26.18 -14.38
C ILE A 94 -6.81 26.69 -12.94
N TYR A 95 -7.93 27.10 -12.33
CA TYR A 95 -8.00 27.44 -10.92
C TYR A 95 -8.50 26.22 -10.11
N LEU A 96 -7.71 25.79 -9.16
CA LEU A 96 -8.07 24.69 -8.24
C LEU A 96 -8.31 25.28 -6.82
N PRO A 97 -9.49 25.09 -6.24
CA PRO A 97 -9.73 25.39 -4.83
C PRO A 97 -8.75 24.63 -3.92
N ILE A 98 -8.45 25.19 -2.76
CA ILE A 98 -7.51 24.61 -1.80
C ILE A 98 -7.85 23.15 -1.44
N THR A 99 -9.14 22.83 -1.31
CA THR A 99 -9.61 21.47 -1.00
C THR A 99 -9.31 20.48 -2.12
N THR A 100 -9.51 20.87 -3.37
CA THR A 100 -9.18 20.05 -4.55
C THR A 100 -7.68 19.92 -4.73
N SER A 101 -6.92 20.98 -4.45
CA SER A 101 -5.45 20.96 -4.48
C SER A 101 -4.88 20.01 -3.42
N LEU A 102 -5.44 20.02 -2.20
CA LEU A 102 -5.08 19.07 -1.15
C LEU A 102 -5.45 17.62 -1.50
N LEU A 103 -6.61 17.43 -2.13
CA LEU A 103 -7.02 16.11 -2.61
C LEU A 103 -6.05 15.57 -3.67
N LEU A 104 -5.68 16.38 -4.64
CA LEU A 104 -4.68 16.02 -5.66
C LEU A 104 -3.33 15.72 -5.02
N ALA A 105 -2.89 16.54 -4.07
CA ALA A 105 -1.64 16.35 -3.34
C ALA A 105 -1.66 15.06 -2.50
N SER A 106 -2.79 14.71 -1.87
CA SER A 106 -2.89 13.50 -1.06
C SER A 106 -2.70 12.23 -1.89
N THR A 107 -3.16 12.19 -3.14
CA THR A 107 -2.95 11.04 -4.04
C THR A 107 -1.48 10.90 -4.48
N MET A 108 -0.69 11.98 -4.39
CA MET A 108 0.73 12.01 -4.76
C MET A 108 1.67 11.94 -3.55
N SER A 109 1.14 11.89 -2.33
CA SER A 109 1.92 11.99 -1.10
C SER A 109 2.57 10.69 -0.64
N SER A 110 2.20 9.57 -1.25
CA SER A 110 2.78 8.25 -1.01
C SER A 110 4.04 8.02 -1.85
N THR A 111 5.00 7.26 -1.32
CA THR A 111 6.17 6.75 -2.05
C THR A 111 5.87 5.37 -2.61
N ASP A 112 6.54 4.97 -3.72
CA ASP A 112 6.34 3.66 -4.34
C ASP A 112 6.99 2.54 -3.50
N SER A 113 6.19 1.89 -2.67
CA SER A 113 6.62 0.80 -1.79
C SER A 113 7.21 -0.38 -2.56
N ALA A 114 6.65 -0.74 -3.71
CA ALA A 114 7.15 -1.84 -4.52
C ALA A 114 8.58 -1.57 -5.04
N SER A 115 8.84 -0.35 -5.52
CA SER A 115 10.18 0.06 -5.97
C SER A 115 11.17 0.09 -4.81
N VAL A 116 10.78 0.62 -3.65
CA VAL A 116 11.65 0.65 -2.46
C VAL A 116 12.03 -0.76 -2.03
N PHE A 117 11.05 -1.67 -1.89
CA PHE A 117 11.31 -3.07 -1.54
C PHE A 117 12.21 -3.76 -2.58
N ALA A 118 11.95 -3.57 -3.87
CA ALA A 118 12.74 -4.16 -4.93
C ALA A 118 14.20 -3.68 -4.91
N ILE A 119 14.44 -2.37 -4.75
CA ILE A 119 15.77 -1.78 -4.70
C ILE A 119 16.54 -2.28 -3.45
N LEU A 120 15.91 -2.24 -2.29
CA LEU A 120 16.54 -2.67 -1.04
C LEU A 120 16.93 -4.16 -1.05
N ARG A 121 16.11 -5.00 -1.72
CA ARG A 121 16.41 -6.43 -1.87
C ARG A 121 17.50 -6.70 -2.90
N SER A 122 17.41 -6.07 -4.08
CA SER A 122 18.34 -6.35 -5.19
C SER A 122 19.78 -5.91 -4.89
N GLN A 123 19.95 -4.81 -4.15
CA GLN A 123 21.25 -4.24 -3.84
C GLN A 123 21.96 -4.89 -2.65
N LYS A 124 21.29 -5.77 -1.88
CA LYS A 124 21.80 -6.35 -0.61
C LYS A 124 22.48 -5.30 0.30
N MET A 125 21.99 -4.06 0.23
CA MET A 125 22.60 -2.93 0.93
C MET A 125 22.39 -3.05 2.44
N ASN A 126 23.46 -3.22 3.18
CA ASN A 126 23.47 -3.05 4.63
C ASN A 126 23.53 -1.55 4.94
N LEU A 127 22.36 -0.94 5.11
CA LEU A 127 22.27 0.44 5.57
C LEU A 127 22.53 0.51 7.07
N LYS A 128 23.38 1.46 7.50
CA LYS A 128 23.66 1.68 8.92
C LYS A 128 22.40 2.13 9.69
N HIS A 129 22.40 1.93 11.01
CA HIS A 129 21.37 2.44 11.93
C HIS A 129 19.94 1.96 11.64
N ASN A 130 19.75 0.72 11.19
CA ASN A 130 18.44 0.13 10.89
C ASN A 130 17.62 0.94 9.86
N LEU A 131 18.29 1.67 8.98
CA LEU A 131 17.62 2.47 7.95
C LEU A 131 16.85 1.60 6.95
N ARG A 132 17.33 0.39 6.65
CA ARG A 132 16.61 -0.51 5.73
C ARG A 132 15.24 -0.94 6.28
N PRO A 133 15.12 -1.50 7.50
CA PRO A 133 13.80 -1.81 8.08
C PRO A 133 12.93 -0.57 8.24
N MET A 134 13.52 0.61 8.48
CA MET A 134 12.79 1.87 8.60
C MET A 134 12.17 2.30 7.27
N LEU A 135 12.92 2.22 6.16
CA LEU A 135 12.42 2.51 4.82
C LEU A 135 11.34 1.49 4.39
N GLU A 136 11.52 0.21 4.72
CA GLU A 136 10.53 -0.84 4.46
C GLU A 136 9.23 -0.57 5.22
N LEU A 137 9.32 -0.20 6.50
CA LEU A 137 8.15 0.12 7.33
C LEU A 137 7.47 1.42 6.87
N GLU A 138 8.24 2.48 6.61
CA GLU A 138 7.72 3.76 6.14
C GLU A 138 7.01 3.58 4.82
N SER A 139 7.66 2.99 3.83
CA SER A 139 7.12 2.83 2.49
C SER A 139 5.92 1.87 2.42
N GLY A 140 5.87 0.82 3.25
CA GLY A 140 4.70 -0.05 3.33
C GLY A 140 3.52 0.55 4.10
N SER A 141 3.78 1.55 4.95
CA SER A 141 2.74 2.20 5.77
C SER A 141 2.23 3.51 5.17
N ASN A 142 3.00 4.20 4.32
CA ASN A 142 2.60 5.49 3.76
C ASN A 142 1.46 5.35 2.72
N ASP A 143 1.41 4.25 1.95
CA ASP A 143 0.32 3.96 1.00
C ASP A 143 -1.05 3.90 1.71
N PRO A 144 -1.24 3.09 2.78
CA PRO A 144 -2.45 3.13 3.58
C PRO A 144 -2.78 4.52 4.15
N MET A 145 -1.77 5.31 4.56
CA MET A 145 -1.97 6.64 5.12
C MET A 145 -2.41 7.65 4.07
N ALA A 146 -1.79 7.64 2.89
CA ALA A 146 -2.19 8.49 1.76
C ALA A 146 -3.61 8.15 1.28
N TYR A 147 -3.95 6.86 1.22
CA TYR A 147 -5.31 6.42 0.90
C TYR A 147 -6.33 6.92 1.93
N MET A 148 -6.05 6.79 3.23
CA MET A 148 -6.93 7.31 4.29
C MET A 148 -7.14 8.82 4.15
N LEU A 149 -6.07 9.58 3.95
CA LEU A 149 -6.14 11.03 3.76
C LEU A 149 -6.99 11.38 2.54
N THR A 150 -6.80 10.67 1.43
CA THR A 150 -7.58 10.86 0.19
C THR A 150 -9.07 10.59 0.41
N ILE A 151 -9.43 9.49 1.06
CA ILE A 151 -10.84 9.16 1.35
C ILE A 151 -11.48 10.18 2.28
N VAL A 152 -10.78 10.62 3.32
CA VAL A 152 -11.28 11.65 4.24
C VAL A 152 -11.49 12.98 3.52
N LEU A 153 -10.60 13.39 2.62
CA LEU A 153 -10.76 14.60 1.82
C LEU A 153 -11.93 14.48 0.82
N ILE A 154 -12.13 13.31 0.21
CA ILE A 154 -13.31 13.07 -0.65
C ILE A 154 -14.60 13.20 0.18
N GLN A 155 -14.67 12.59 1.35
CA GLN A 155 -15.81 12.69 2.25
C GLN A 155 -16.07 14.15 2.68
N PHE A 156 -15.01 14.90 2.98
CA PHE A 156 -15.11 16.32 3.30
C PHE A 156 -15.72 17.15 2.16
N ILE A 157 -15.26 16.91 0.92
CA ILE A 157 -15.77 17.62 -0.26
C ILE A 157 -17.24 17.24 -0.53
N GLN A 158 -17.58 15.95 -0.43
CA GLN A 158 -18.92 15.45 -0.71
C GLN A 158 -19.96 15.86 0.34
N SER A 159 -19.55 15.99 1.60
CA SER A 159 -20.45 16.37 2.71
C SER A 159 -20.76 17.86 2.78
N GLY A 160 -20.21 18.68 1.88
CA GLY A 160 -20.39 20.13 1.90
C GLY A 160 -19.66 20.83 3.04
N GLY A 161 -18.66 20.19 3.65
CA GLY A 161 -17.82 20.71 4.73
C GLY A 161 -18.10 20.01 6.06
N MET A 162 -17.42 18.89 6.28
CA MET A 162 -17.36 18.25 7.58
C MET A 162 -16.48 19.11 8.52
N GLY A 163 -16.87 19.28 9.77
CA GLY A 163 -16.02 19.98 10.73
C GLY A 163 -14.67 19.27 10.93
N ILE A 164 -13.63 20.00 11.35
CA ILE A 164 -12.28 19.46 11.60
C ILE A 164 -12.32 18.23 12.53
N ALA A 165 -13.19 18.26 13.54
CA ALA A 165 -13.36 17.11 14.43
C ALA A 165 -13.89 15.86 13.71
N GLY A 166 -14.76 16.01 12.72
CA GLY A 166 -15.25 14.90 11.90
C GLY A 166 -14.17 14.30 10.99
N ILE A 167 -13.33 15.14 10.40
CA ILE A 167 -12.17 14.72 9.59
C ILE A 167 -11.22 13.90 10.44
N PHE A 168 -10.83 14.43 11.59
CA PHE A 168 -9.91 13.75 12.50
C PHE A 168 -10.52 12.45 13.05
N GLY A 169 -11.80 12.47 13.43
CA GLY A 169 -12.54 11.28 13.89
C GLY A 169 -12.57 10.18 12.84
N SER A 170 -12.86 10.52 11.58
CA SER A 170 -12.85 9.54 10.47
C SER A 170 -11.48 8.92 10.26
N PHE A 171 -10.42 9.73 10.33
CA PHE A 171 -9.05 9.26 10.21
C PHE A 171 -8.67 8.28 11.33
N VAL A 172 -8.98 8.64 12.59
CA VAL A 172 -8.71 7.79 13.76
C VAL A 172 -9.49 6.47 13.70
N ILE A 173 -10.76 6.50 13.31
CA ILE A 173 -11.57 5.29 13.16
C ILE A 173 -10.99 4.38 12.10
N GLN A 174 -10.67 4.89 10.92
CA GLN A 174 -10.08 4.10 9.84
C GLN A 174 -8.76 3.44 10.28
N PHE A 175 -7.93 4.18 11.03
CA PHE A 175 -6.66 3.66 11.54
C PHE A 175 -6.86 2.56 12.58
N ILE A 176 -7.69 2.80 13.62
CA ILE A 176 -7.92 1.84 14.70
C ILE A 176 -8.59 0.58 14.19
N VAL A 177 -9.67 0.73 13.40
CA VAL A 177 -10.40 -0.41 12.85
C VAL A 177 -9.52 -1.19 11.88
N GLY A 178 -8.74 -0.50 11.03
CA GLY A 178 -7.79 -1.14 10.13
C GLY A 178 -6.73 -1.94 10.86
N ALA A 179 -6.11 -1.37 11.89
CA ALA A 179 -5.10 -2.05 12.68
C ALA A 179 -5.67 -3.24 13.47
N ALA A 180 -6.82 -3.07 14.11
CA ALA A 180 -7.48 -4.13 14.88
C ALA A 180 -7.92 -5.29 13.96
N ALA A 181 -8.55 -4.99 12.83
CA ALA A 181 -8.98 -5.98 11.85
C ALA A 181 -7.77 -6.73 11.28
N GLY A 182 -6.70 -6.03 10.90
CA GLY A 182 -5.48 -6.65 10.39
C GLY A 182 -4.84 -7.60 11.39
N TYR A 183 -4.80 -7.22 12.66
CA TYR A 183 -4.30 -8.09 13.73
C TYR A 183 -5.19 -9.33 13.93
N LEU A 184 -6.51 -9.15 14.04
CA LEU A 184 -7.45 -10.25 14.31
C LEU A 184 -7.52 -11.22 13.12
N LEU A 185 -7.65 -10.68 11.90
CA LEU A 185 -7.72 -11.49 10.69
C LEU A 185 -6.37 -12.13 10.37
N GLY A 186 -5.25 -11.46 10.64
CA GLY A 186 -3.92 -12.07 10.55
C GLY A 186 -3.76 -13.27 11.49
N LYS A 187 -4.23 -13.17 12.74
CA LYS A 187 -4.32 -14.32 13.66
C LYS A 187 -5.19 -15.45 13.12
N LEU A 188 -6.35 -15.11 12.57
CA LEU A 188 -7.25 -16.09 11.98
C LEU A 188 -6.59 -16.79 10.80
N ALA A 189 -5.87 -16.07 9.93
CA ALA A 189 -5.11 -16.63 8.83
C ALA A 189 -4.08 -17.66 9.32
N ILE A 190 -3.29 -17.31 10.34
CA ILE A 190 -2.29 -18.20 10.93
C ILE A 190 -2.95 -19.46 11.51
N LEU A 191 -4.05 -19.30 12.24
CA LEU A 191 -4.79 -20.44 12.80
C LEU A 191 -5.33 -21.36 11.71
N MET A 192 -5.90 -20.79 10.65
CA MET A 192 -6.41 -21.57 9.52
C MET A 192 -5.29 -22.28 8.78
N LEU A 193 -4.20 -21.60 8.46
CA LEU A 193 -3.06 -22.17 7.76
C LEU A 193 -2.41 -23.33 8.54
N ASN A 194 -2.31 -23.21 9.85
CA ASN A 194 -1.74 -24.25 10.70
C ASN A 194 -2.69 -25.44 10.97
N LYS A 195 -4.00 -25.20 10.89
CA LYS A 195 -5.01 -26.25 11.14
C LYS A 195 -5.43 -26.98 9.87
N LEU A 196 -5.35 -26.32 8.72
CA LEU A 196 -5.68 -26.90 7.43
C LEU A 196 -4.49 -27.75 6.96
N ASN A 197 -4.65 -29.06 7.02
CA ASN A 197 -3.69 -30.00 6.44
C ASN A 197 -4.08 -30.23 4.97
N ILE A 198 -3.60 -29.36 4.07
CA ILE A 198 -3.91 -29.45 2.65
C ILE A 198 -2.84 -30.29 1.98
N ASP A 199 -3.23 -31.44 1.40
CA ASP A 199 -2.30 -32.37 0.75
C ASP A 199 -1.57 -31.72 -0.44
N ASN A 200 -2.24 -30.83 -1.15
CA ASN A 200 -1.65 -30.11 -2.28
C ASN A 200 -1.08 -28.75 -1.86
N GLN A 201 0.25 -28.68 -1.76
CA GLN A 201 0.97 -27.44 -1.39
C GLN A 201 0.69 -26.24 -2.31
N ALA A 202 0.33 -26.47 -3.57
CA ALA A 202 -0.01 -25.39 -4.52
C ALA A 202 -1.27 -24.61 -4.14
N LEU A 203 -2.12 -25.14 -3.26
CA LEU A 203 -3.34 -24.44 -2.80
C LEU A 203 -3.06 -23.39 -1.72
N TYR A 204 -1.92 -23.44 -1.03
CA TYR A 204 -1.60 -22.43 0.01
C TYR A 204 -1.49 -21.00 -0.52
N PRO A 205 -0.80 -20.72 -1.65
CA PRO A 205 -0.79 -19.37 -2.22
C PRO A 205 -2.18 -18.86 -2.62
N ILE A 206 -3.04 -19.74 -3.13
CA ILE A 206 -4.42 -19.39 -3.49
C ILE A 206 -5.24 -19.06 -2.24
N LEU A 207 -5.08 -19.83 -1.17
CA LEU A 207 -5.72 -19.57 0.12
C LEU A 207 -5.25 -18.24 0.72
N LEU A 208 -3.93 -17.95 0.65
CA LEU A 208 -3.38 -16.67 1.09
C LEU A 208 -3.96 -15.50 0.29
N LEU A 209 -4.05 -15.64 -1.03
CA LEU A 209 -4.65 -14.62 -1.89
C LEU A 209 -6.12 -14.36 -1.54
N ALA A 210 -6.89 -15.43 -1.34
CA ALA A 210 -8.28 -15.32 -0.88
C ALA A 210 -8.36 -14.59 0.48
N PHE A 211 -7.42 -14.87 1.38
CA PHE A 211 -7.33 -14.22 2.68
C PHE A 211 -7.00 -12.73 2.60
N VAL A 212 -6.15 -12.33 1.66
CA VAL A 212 -5.83 -10.91 1.38
C VAL A 212 -7.11 -10.15 1.05
N PHE A 213 -7.89 -10.65 0.09
CA PHE A 213 -9.13 -9.99 -0.34
C PHE A 213 -10.21 -10.04 0.72
N PHE A 214 -10.32 -11.13 1.46
CA PHE A 214 -11.22 -11.24 2.60
C PHE A 214 -10.89 -10.21 3.68
N THR A 215 -9.61 -10.08 4.03
CA THR A 215 -9.14 -9.09 5.02
C THR A 215 -9.45 -7.67 4.58
N PHE A 216 -9.15 -7.34 3.32
CA PHE A 216 -9.48 -6.04 2.76
C PHE A 216 -10.97 -5.75 2.84
N SER A 217 -11.80 -6.65 2.29
CA SER A 217 -13.24 -6.44 2.16
C SER A 217 -13.97 -6.34 3.51
N ILE A 218 -13.62 -7.20 4.48
CA ILE A 218 -14.21 -7.13 5.83
C ILE A 218 -13.83 -5.83 6.52
N THR A 219 -12.58 -5.41 6.40
CA THR A 219 -12.11 -4.17 7.04
C THR A 219 -12.78 -2.93 6.43
N ASP A 220 -12.90 -2.90 5.10
CA ASP A 220 -13.57 -1.81 4.39
C ASP A 220 -15.07 -1.73 4.74
N LEU A 221 -15.74 -2.87 4.85
CA LEU A 221 -17.13 -2.97 5.32
C LEU A 221 -17.31 -2.38 6.72
N LEU A 222 -16.33 -2.55 7.60
CA LEU A 222 -16.30 -2.01 8.96
C LEU A 222 -15.86 -0.53 9.02
N LYS A 223 -15.72 0.13 7.86
CA LYS A 223 -15.21 1.51 7.75
C LYS A 223 -13.77 1.69 8.23
N GLY A 224 -12.99 0.62 8.27
CA GLY A 224 -11.56 0.64 8.53
C GLY A 224 -10.74 0.77 7.24
N ASN A 225 -9.44 1.01 7.38
CA ASN A 225 -8.53 0.99 6.23
C ASN A 225 -8.15 -0.45 5.87
N GLY A 226 -8.67 -0.98 4.75
CA GLY A 226 -8.40 -2.32 4.26
C GLY A 226 -6.92 -2.55 3.90
N TYR A 227 -6.23 -1.55 3.36
CA TYR A 227 -4.80 -1.67 3.01
C TYR A 227 -3.92 -1.80 4.26
N LEU A 228 -4.20 -0.99 5.30
CA LEU A 228 -3.50 -1.11 6.58
C LEU A 228 -3.72 -2.49 7.21
N ALA A 229 -4.96 -2.99 7.15
CA ALA A 229 -5.29 -4.31 7.67
C ALA A 229 -4.55 -5.42 6.94
N VAL A 230 -4.50 -5.36 5.62
CA VAL A 230 -3.79 -6.33 4.77
C VAL A 230 -2.27 -6.31 5.04
N TYR A 231 -1.67 -5.12 5.19
CA TYR A 231 -0.27 -4.98 5.51
C TYR A 231 0.08 -5.59 6.88
N ILE A 232 -0.70 -5.27 7.92
CA ILE A 232 -0.53 -5.84 9.27
C ILE A 232 -0.73 -7.34 9.27
N ALA A 233 -1.75 -7.85 8.56
CA ALA A 233 -1.98 -9.28 8.42
C ALA A 233 -0.78 -9.97 7.72
N GLY A 234 -0.20 -9.33 6.71
CA GLY A 234 1.03 -9.79 6.06
C GLY A 234 2.20 -9.90 7.02
N ILE A 235 2.46 -8.85 7.83
CA ILE A 235 3.50 -8.88 8.87
C ILE A 235 3.27 -10.03 9.84
N MET A 236 2.04 -10.25 10.27
CA MET A 236 1.71 -11.33 11.20
C MET A 236 1.94 -12.70 10.60
N VAL A 237 1.48 -12.94 9.38
CA VAL A 237 1.66 -14.21 8.66
C VAL A 237 3.15 -14.47 8.41
N GLY A 238 3.90 -13.48 7.94
CA GLY A 238 5.32 -13.60 7.62
C GLY A 238 6.23 -13.84 8.84
N ASN A 239 5.82 -13.41 10.04
CA ASN A 239 6.60 -13.58 11.27
C ASN A 239 6.19 -14.79 12.12
N ASN A 240 5.20 -15.55 11.67
CA ASN A 240 4.80 -16.79 12.35
C ASN A 240 5.26 -18.02 11.59
N LYS A 241 5.64 -19.06 12.34
CA LYS A 241 5.98 -20.37 11.76
C LYS A 241 4.71 -21.02 11.26
N ILE A 242 4.57 -21.10 9.94
CA ILE A 242 3.48 -21.83 9.27
C ILE A 242 4.02 -23.21 8.96
N MET A 243 3.55 -24.23 9.70
CA MET A 243 4.06 -25.59 9.63
C MET A 243 3.96 -26.26 8.24
N PRO A 244 2.90 -26.08 7.44
CA PRO A 244 2.77 -26.78 6.17
C PRO A 244 3.46 -26.12 4.98
N VAL A 245 3.78 -24.84 5.07
CA VAL A 245 4.43 -24.11 3.97
C VAL A 245 5.92 -24.04 4.24
N SER A 246 6.65 -25.03 3.77
CA SER A 246 8.09 -24.91 3.67
C SER A 246 8.39 -23.77 2.69
N TYR A 247 8.78 -22.62 3.20
CA TYR A 247 9.18 -21.41 2.45
C TYR A 247 10.31 -21.65 1.43
N THR A 248 10.86 -22.85 1.40
CA THR A 248 11.88 -23.28 0.43
C THR A 248 11.43 -23.16 -1.02
N HIS A 249 10.14 -23.30 -1.33
CA HIS A 249 9.66 -23.20 -2.71
C HIS A 249 9.39 -21.78 -3.19
N LEU A 250 9.01 -20.86 -2.31
CA LEU A 250 8.92 -19.42 -2.69
C LEU A 250 10.31 -18.80 -2.87
N ARG A 251 11.32 -19.27 -2.11
CA ARG A 251 12.73 -18.92 -2.33
C ARG A 251 13.38 -19.64 -3.50
N ALA A 252 12.86 -20.79 -3.92
CA ALA A 252 13.42 -21.54 -5.06
C ALA A 252 13.31 -20.74 -6.38
N HIS A 253 12.34 -19.87 -6.52
CA HIS A 253 12.29 -18.91 -7.64
C HIS A 253 13.37 -17.83 -7.58
N GLU A 254 13.91 -17.52 -6.40
CA GLU A 254 15.04 -16.59 -6.27
C GLU A 254 16.39 -17.28 -6.60
N THR A 255 16.53 -18.57 -6.32
CA THR A 255 17.77 -19.33 -6.63
C THR A 255 17.93 -19.63 -8.13
N LEU A 256 16.85 -19.72 -8.89
CA LEU A 256 16.92 -19.85 -10.36
C LEU A 256 17.30 -18.54 -11.07
N ARG A 257 17.40 -17.41 -10.37
CA ARG A 257 17.94 -16.13 -10.89
C ARG A 257 19.48 -16.02 -10.76
N HIS A 258 20.14 -17.00 -10.18
CA HIS A 258 21.58 -17.01 -9.97
C HIS A 258 22.33 -18.06 -10.83
N LEU A 259 21.66 -18.67 -11.79
CA LEU A 259 22.26 -19.41 -12.91
C LEU A 259 21.98 -18.63 -14.21
#